data_aef90349659a87f5bc4ddba9066a095f
#
_entry.id   aef90349659a87f5bc4ddba9066a095f
#
_cell.length_a   1.000
_cell.length_b   1.000
_cell.length_c   1.000
_cell.angle_alpha   90.00
_cell.angle_beta   90.00
_cell.angle_gamma   90.00
#
_symmetry.space_group_name_H-M   'P 1'
#
loop_
_entity.id
_entity.type
_entity.pdbx_description
1 polymer ?
#
loop_
_entity_poly.entity_id
_entity_poly.type
_entity_poly.pdbx_seq_one_letter_code
_entity_poly.pdbx_strand_id
1 'polypeptide(L)'
;MSKAVTTALAFSCDRHTPPTNFAAAAAAAAQSGVVDELLIWDQMTNFWPRQLWHPDNTPMAAIVPDLDSYSDAFAMSGYLAASAPGIGLTISTDAIRRGPAELTQTMMTLANMTEGRAKVMIGAGEAKQITPYGWRRSEGLARLEDQLKGFNALWASTEPVDLPGNHWTFKQAWLGQSRTHRPHIWALGGGPKLFYLATTYADGISAIVPCVAPTPESWAHTVSTMKAELERKGRDPEQFEFGIWFMSLVHEDADLLERALDNPLMRWMAGVFGRLDQSAWDAEGIEPPLPRDWHYAVKLLPVTWTESEIQGLLRRTTHEMAQKSFVYGTPESVAAQVEQYVEAGATWVSVCDILPLLLDPVDAQAGLARNIEICARLKKAGKT
;
A
#
# COMPACT_ATOMS: atom_id res chain seq x y z
N MET A 1 -7.07 12.26 -24.78
CA MET A 1 -7.53 10.92 -24.34
C MET A 1 -7.00 10.70 -22.95
N SER A 2 -7.83 10.45 -21.96
CA SER A 2 -7.42 10.09 -20.61
C SER A 2 -6.58 8.80 -20.67
N LYS A 3 -5.41 8.79 -19.99
CA LYS A 3 -4.56 7.60 -19.89
C LYS A 3 -5.38 6.54 -19.13
N ALA A 4 -5.48 5.32 -19.65
CA ALA A 4 -6.20 4.25 -18.98
C ALA A 4 -5.57 4.00 -17.61
N VAL A 5 -6.39 3.90 -16.56
CA VAL A 5 -5.91 3.64 -15.20
C VAL A 5 -5.25 2.25 -15.10
N THR A 6 -4.10 2.18 -14.44
CA THR A 6 -3.47 0.91 -14.07
C THR A 6 -4.15 0.33 -12.84
N THR A 7 -4.56 -0.93 -12.89
CA THR A 7 -5.27 -1.61 -11.81
C THR A 7 -4.41 -2.68 -11.15
N ALA A 8 -4.43 -2.74 -9.82
CA ALA A 8 -3.68 -3.71 -9.04
C ALA A 8 -4.55 -4.38 -7.96
N LEU A 9 -4.17 -5.57 -7.55
CA LEU A 9 -4.74 -6.27 -6.40
C LEU A 9 -3.68 -6.41 -5.30
N ALA A 10 -4.06 -6.12 -4.06
CA ALA A 10 -3.18 -6.27 -2.91
C ALA A 10 -3.14 -7.72 -2.43
N PHE A 11 -1.93 -8.24 -2.24
CA PHE A 11 -1.66 -9.58 -1.72
C PHE A 11 -0.89 -9.49 -0.40
N SER A 12 -1.50 -10.04 0.64
CA SER A 12 -0.86 -10.23 1.94
C SER A 12 -0.42 -11.70 2.04
N CYS A 13 0.85 -11.96 1.73
CA CYS A 13 1.38 -13.32 1.73
C CYS A 13 1.83 -13.71 3.15
N ASP A 14 1.24 -14.74 3.71
CA ASP A 14 1.60 -15.32 5.00
C ASP A 14 2.28 -16.69 4.85
N ARG A 15 2.89 -17.19 5.95
CA ARG A 15 3.58 -18.49 5.97
C ARG A 15 2.69 -19.66 6.40
N HIS A 16 1.44 -19.42 6.79
CA HIS A 16 0.46 -20.48 7.07
C HIS A 16 -0.20 -20.97 5.79
N THR A 17 -0.38 -20.08 4.82
CA THR A 17 -0.97 -20.39 3.52
C THR A 17 0.07 -20.97 2.57
N PRO A 18 -0.17 -22.12 1.93
CA PRO A 18 0.75 -22.67 0.94
C PRO A 18 1.04 -21.65 -0.19
N PRO A 19 2.31 -21.45 -0.58
CA PRO A 19 2.67 -20.50 -1.65
C PRO A 19 1.93 -20.76 -2.97
N THR A 20 1.56 -22.01 -3.25
CA THR A 20 0.78 -22.40 -4.43
C THR A 20 -0.60 -21.76 -4.48
N ASN A 21 -1.21 -21.45 -3.34
CA ASN A 21 -2.51 -20.76 -3.28
C ASN A 21 -2.37 -19.31 -3.77
N PHE A 22 -1.30 -18.61 -3.34
CA PHE A 22 -0.99 -17.27 -3.84
C PHE A 22 -0.66 -17.30 -5.33
N ALA A 23 0.06 -18.31 -5.81
CA ALA A 23 0.35 -18.48 -7.22
C ALA A 23 -0.91 -18.73 -8.06
N ALA A 24 -1.85 -19.52 -7.55
CA ALA A 24 -3.13 -19.76 -8.23
C ALA A 24 -3.97 -18.47 -8.32
N ALA A 25 -4.03 -17.69 -7.22
CA ALA A 25 -4.72 -16.41 -7.21
C ALA A 25 -4.06 -15.37 -8.13
N ALA A 26 -2.73 -15.32 -8.18
CA ALA A 26 -1.97 -14.47 -9.09
C ALA A 26 -2.21 -14.86 -10.57
N ALA A 27 -2.22 -16.15 -10.87
CA ALA A 27 -2.52 -16.66 -12.22
C ALA A 27 -3.96 -16.31 -12.65
N ALA A 28 -4.94 -16.43 -11.74
CA ALA A 28 -6.33 -16.04 -12.01
C ALA A 28 -6.44 -14.52 -12.26
N ALA A 29 -5.75 -13.70 -11.47
CA ALA A 29 -5.68 -12.25 -11.68
C ALA A 29 -5.09 -11.92 -13.06
N ALA A 30 -3.95 -12.53 -13.43
CA ALA A 30 -3.32 -12.34 -14.74
C ALA A 30 -4.22 -12.78 -15.91
N GLN A 31 -4.88 -13.93 -15.78
CA GLN A 31 -5.79 -14.46 -16.81
C GLN A 31 -7.05 -13.61 -16.99
N SER A 32 -7.44 -12.83 -16.01
CA SER A 32 -8.59 -11.92 -16.11
C SER A 32 -8.41 -10.86 -17.20
N GLY A 33 -7.17 -10.48 -17.53
CA GLY A 33 -6.85 -9.44 -18.50
C GLY A 33 -7.24 -8.01 -18.07
N VAL A 34 -7.71 -7.86 -16.82
CA VAL A 34 -8.12 -6.57 -16.26
C VAL A 34 -7.32 -6.16 -15.02
N VAL A 35 -6.50 -7.05 -14.51
CA VAL A 35 -5.54 -6.77 -13.43
C VAL A 35 -4.16 -6.64 -14.05
N ASP A 36 -3.56 -5.45 -13.94
CA ASP A 36 -2.24 -5.18 -14.52
C ASP A 36 -1.10 -5.58 -13.58
N GLU A 37 -1.30 -5.40 -12.27
CA GLU A 37 -0.24 -5.58 -11.27
C GLU A 37 -0.76 -6.26 -9.99
N LEU A 38 0.15 -6.91 -9.25
CA LEU A 38 -0.06 -7.32 -7.87
C LEU A 38 0.71 -6.38 -6.95
N LEU A 39 0.05 -5.86 -5.92
CA LEU A 39 0.69 -5.14 -4.82
C LEU A 39 1.02 -6.11 -3.69
N ILE A 40 2.29 -6.30 -3.40
CA ILE A 40 2.78 -7.21 -2.35
C ILE A 40 3.36 -6.38 -1.21
N TRP A 41 2.92 -6.65 0.01
CA TRP A 41 3.31 -5.89 1.18
C TRP A 41 4.50 -6.52 1.89
N ASP A 42 5.57 -5.77 2.02
CA ASP A 42 6.76 -6.16 2.80
C ASP A 42 6.54 -5.81 4.27
N GLN A 43 5.83 -6.67 4.98
CA GLN A 43 5.49 -6.50 6.38
C GLN A 43 6.16 -7.56 7.27
N MET A 44 6.40 -7.21 8.53
CA MET A 44 6.87 -8.10 9.60
C MET A 44 5.86 -8.19 10.74
N THR A 45 5.05 -7.15 10.94
CA THR A 45 4.06 -7.05 12.00
C THR A 45 2.77 -6.46 11.45
N ASN A 46 1.64 -7.03 11.81
CA ASN A 46 0.32 -6.57 11.38
C ASN A 46 -0.12 -5.28 12.12
N PHE A 47 -1.28 -4.76 11.73
CA PHE A 47 -1.92 -3.58 12.35
C PHE A 47 -2.75 -3.91 13.58
N TRP A 48 -3.27 -5.14 13.69
CA TRP A 48 -4.14 -5.55 14.78
C TRP A 48 -3.36 -6.07 15.98
N PRO A 49 -3.76 -5.72 17.21
CA PRO A 49 -3.26 -6.40 18.39
C PRO A 49 -3.74 -7.85 18.40
N ARG A 50 -2.91 -8.75 18.93
CA ARG A 50 -3.19 -10.20 18.95
C ARG A 50 -4.48 -10.54 19.69
N GLN A 51 -4.86 -9.73 20.68
CA GLN A 51 -6.10 -9.90 21.44
C GLN A 51 -7.36 -9.80 20.58
N LEU A 52 -7.30 -9.04 19.48
CA LEU A 52 -8.42 -8.94 18.53
C LEU A 52 -8.44 -10.08 17.50
N TRP A 53 -7.33 -10.78 17.30
CA TRP A 53 -7.24 -11.90 16.37
C TRP A 53 -7.73 -13.19 17.03
N HIS A 54 -9.04 -13.36 17.07
CA HIS A 54 -9.72 -14.47 17.73
C HIS A 54 -10.91 -14.94 16.89
N PRO A 55 -11.28 -16.25 16.91
CA PRO A 55 -12.41 -16.77 16.14
C PRO A 55 -13.73 -16.06 16.34
N ASP A 56 -13.97 -15.45 17.50
CA ASP A 56 -15.19 -14.66 17.75
C ASP A 56 -15.24 -13.37 16.94
N ASN A 57 -14.08 -12.83 16.54
CA ASN A 57 -13.99 -11.62 15.75
C ASN A 57 -13.75 -11.92 14.25
N THR A 58 -13.12 -13.04 13.95
CA THR A 58 -12.75 -13.43 12.59
C THR A 58 -12.64 -14.95 12.45
N PRO A 59 -13.41 -15.57 11.54
CA PRO A 59 -13.26 -17.02 11.26
C PRO A 59 -11.86 -17.38 10.77
N MET A 60 -11.16 -16.43 10.15
CA MET A 60 -9.81 -16.62 9.63
C MET A 60 -8.80 -16.97 10.73
N ALA A 61 -9.01 -16.56 11.98
CA ALA A 61 -8.12 -16.89 13.10
C ALA A 61 -8.06 -18.40 13.40
N ALA A 62 -9.03 -19.19 12.95
CA ALA A 62 -8.99 -20.65 13.04
C ALA A 62 -8.06 -21.28 11.98
N ILE A 63 -7.76 -20.57 10.89
CA ILE A 63 -6.96 -21.05 9.75
C ILE A 63 -5.55 -20.45 9.81
N VAL A 64 -5.47 -19.15 10.09
CA VAL A 64 -4.25 -18.38 10.27
C VAL A 64 -4.15 -18.01 11.76
N PRO A 65 -3.45 -18.78 12.59
CA PRO A 65 -3.44 -18.58 14.05
C PRO A 65 -2.80 -17.27 14.50
N ASP A 66 -1.94 -16.70 13.68
CA ASP A 66 -1.33 -15.38 13.92
C ASP A 66 -1.14 -14.60 12.62
N LEU A 67 -1.32 -13.29 12.69
CA LEU A 67 -1.18 -12.38 11.55
C LEU A 67 0.26 -11.89 11.31
N ASP A 68 1.19 -12.15 12.21
CA ASP A 68 2.57 -11.67 12.10
C ASP A 68 3.47 -12.64 11.30
N SER A 69 2.92 -13.77 10.86
CA SER A 69 3.64 -14.78 10.05
C SER A 69 3.74 -14.39 8.57
N TYR A 70 4.15 -13.17 8.27
CA TYR A 70 4.36 -12.73 6.88
C TYR A 70 5.50 -13.47 6.19
N SER A 71 5.29 -13.80 4.92
CA SER A 71 6.38 -14.22 4.02
C SER A 71 7.22 -13.00 3.61
N ASP A 72 8.50 -13.23 3.28
CA ASP A 72 9.34 -12.18 2.67
C ASP A 72 8.74 -11.78 1.31
N ALA A 73 8.40 -10.49 1.16
CA ALA A 73 7.70 -9.98 -0.01
C ALA A 73 8.52 -10.09 -1.30
N PHE A 74 9.85 -9.94 -1.22
CA PHE A 74 10.71 -10.00 -2.39
C PHE A 74 10.91 -11.45 -2.86
N ALA A 75 11.04 -12.40 -1.92
CA ALA A 75 11.09 -13.82 -2.25
C ALA A 75 9.76 -14.27 -2.89
N MET A 76 8.62 -13.87 -2.31
CA MET A 76 7.30 -14.15 -2.87
C MET A 76 7.11 -13.50 -4.23
N SER A 77 7.57 -12.26 -4.43
CA SER A 77 7.50 -11.58 -5.73
C SER A 77 8.23 -12.35 -6.83
N GLY A 78 9.42 -12.89 -6.54
CA GLY A 78 10.14 -13.74 -7.49
C GLY A 78 9.36 -15.01 -7.85
N TYR A 79 8.75 -15.65 -6.85
CA TYR A 79 7.92 -16.84 -7.05
C TYR A 79 6.66 -16.53 -7.88
N LEU A 80 5.97 -15.42 -7.57
CA LEU A 80 4.77 -15.00 -8.28
C LEU A 80 5.06 -14.54 -9.71
N ALA A 81 6.19 -13.87 -9.96
CA ALA A 81 6.64 -13.52 -11.31
C ALA A 81 6.76 -14.75 -12.22
N ALA A 82 7.31 -15.85 -11.69
CA ALA A 82 7.45 -17.11 -12.41
C ALA A 82 6.12 -17.85 -12.57
N SER A 83 5.21 -17.72 -11.61
CA SER A 83 3.93 -18.46 -11.58
C SER A 83 2.81 -17.80 -12.38
N ALA A 84 2.87 -16.47 -12.56
CA ALA A 84 1.86 -15.68 -13.26
C ALA A 84 2.52 -14.77 -14.32
N PRO A 85 3.06 -15.34 -15.42
CA PRO A 85 3.74 -14.55 -16.43
C PRO A 85 2.80 -13.53 -17.06
N GLY A 86 3.32 -12.33 -17.32
CA GLY A 86 2.57 -11.22 -17.89
C GLY A 86 1.97 -10.25 -16.91
N ILE A 87 1.87 -10.58 -15.61
CA ILE A 87 1.45 -9.62 -14.58
C ILE A 87 2.60 -8.74 -14.11
N GLY A 88 2.32 -7.49 -13.79
CA GLY A 88 3.28 -6.59 -13.13
C GLY A 88 3.36 -6.84 -11.62
N LEU A 89 4.46 -6.45 -11.01
CA LEU A 89 4.67 -6.57 -9.58
C LEU A 89 5.00 -5.22 -8.97
N THR A 90 4.23 -4.83 -7.98
CA THR A 90 4.49 -3.67 -7.14
C THR A 90 4.76 -4.14 -5.71
N ILE A 91 5.87 -3.73 -5.12
CA ILE A 91 6.22 -4.07 -3.75
C ILE A 91 6.18 -2.80 -2.91
N SER A 92 5.41 -2.80 -1.83
CA SER A 92 5.44 -1.72 -0.86
C SER A 92 6.39 -2.08 0.29
N THR A 93 7.40 -1.25 0.52
CA THR A 93 8.41 -1.44 1.57
C THR A 93 8.75 -0.12 2.25
N ASP A 94 9.71 -0.14 3.14
CA ASP A 94 10.24 1.05 3.81
C ASP A 94 11.71 1.31 3.50
N ALA A 95 12.11 2.54 3.75
CA ALA A 95 13.47 3.02 3.49
C ALA A 95 14.49 2.62 4.56
N ILE A 96 14.11 1.86 5.59
CA ILE A 96 14.97 1.62 6.77
C ILE A 96 15.57 0.22 6.75
N ARG A 97 14.75 -0.79 6.46
CA ARG A 97 15.13 -2.20 6.62
C ARG A 97 16.10 -2.71 5.54
N ARG A 98 16.08 -2.14 4.34
CA ARG A 98 16.95 -2.55 3.22
C ARG A 98 17.78 -1.36 2.74
N GLY A 99 19.03 -1.61 2.33
CA GLY A 99 19.90 -0.59 1.72
C GLY A 99 19.57 -0.33 0.26
N PRO A 100 19.94 0.85 -0.29
CA PRO A 100 19.64 1.20 -1.68
C PRO A 100 20.33 0.30 -2.71
N ALA A 101 21.50 -0.24 -2.44
CA ALA A 101 22.20 -1.14 -3.36
C ALA A 101 21.49 -2.48 -3.48
N GLU A 102 21.14 -3.10 -2.35
CA GLU A 102 20.42 -4.38 -2.29
C GLU A 102 19.03 -4.26 -2.93
N LEU A 103 18.30 -3.18 -2.59
CA LEU A 103 16.98 -2.95 -3.13
C LEU A 103 17.04 -2.72 -4.66
N THR A 104 18.00 -1.93 -5.15
CA THR A 104 18.19 -1.71 -6.58
C THR A 104 18.50 -3.01 -7.31
N GLN A 105 19.42 -3.83 -6.79
CA GLN A 105 19.76 -5.13 -7.37
C GLN A 105 18.54 -6.05 -7.47
N THR A 106 17.77 -6.15 -6.38
CA THR A 106 16.54 -6.96 -6.34
C THR A 106 15.52 -6.46 -7.36
N MET A 107 15.28 -5.16 -7.42
CA MET A 107 14.30 -4.58 -8.35
C MET A 107 14.72 -4.71 -9.81
N MET A 108 16.02 -4.61 -10.13
CA MET A 108 16.54 -4.89 -11.47
C MET A 108 16.29 -6.35 -11.87
N THR A 109 16.46 -7.29 -10.92
CA THR A 109 16.16 -8.71 -11.15
C THR A 109 14.68 -8.93 -11.43
N LEU A 110 13.80 -8.35 -10.60
CA LEU A 110 12.34 -8.45 -10.79
C LEU A 110 11.89 -7.76 -12.08
N ALA A 111 12.50 -6.63 -12.46
CA ALA A 111 12.20 -5.97 -13.72
C ALA A 111 12.57 -6.83 -14.92
N ASN A 112 13.65 -7.59 -14.87
CA ASN A 112 13.97 -8.57 -15.91
C ASN A 112 12.97 -9.73 -15.95
N MET A 113 12.54 -10.24 -14.78
CA MET A 113 11.55 -11.33 -14.71
C MET A 113 10.17 -10.92 -15.22
N THR A 114 9.81 -9.64 -15.08
CA THR A 114 8.50 -9.08 -15.45
C THR A 114 8.53 -8.24 -16.72
N GLU A 115 9.63 -8.25 -17.49
CA GLU A 115 9.81 -7.48 -18.73
C GLU A 115 9.52 -5.98 -18.53
N GLY A 116 10.06 -5.41 -17.44
CA GLY A 116 9.92 -3.99 -17.09
C GLY A 116 8.70 -3.64 -16.24
N ARG A 117 7.85 -4.58 -15.88
CA ARG A 117 6.64 -4.35 -15.07
C ARG A 117 6.89 -4.53 -13.55
N ALA A 118 8.08 -4.17 -13.06
CA ALA A 118 8.40 -4.16 -11.65
C ALA A 118 8.43 -2.74 -11.09
N LYS A 119 7.78 -2.54 -9.95
CA LYS A 119 7.65 -1.28 -9.24
C LYS A 119 7.94 -1.48 -7.77
N VAL A 120 8.62 -0.53 -7.14
CA VAL A 120 8.74 -0.49 -5.68
C VAL A 120 8.21 0.83 -5.15
N MET A 121 7.37 0.75 -4.13
CA MET A 121 6.86 1.89 -3.37
C MET A 121 7.56 1.94 -2.03
N ILE A 122 8.28 3.02 -1.75
CA ILE A 122 9.12 3.15 -0.56
C ILE A 122 8.55 4.22 0.37
N GLY A 123 8.12 3.80 1.57
CA GLY A 123 7.71 4.69 2.63
C GLY A 123 8.87 5.06 3.57
N ALA A 124 8.62 6.08 4.40
CA ALA A 124 9.57 6.45 5.46
C ALA A 124 9.58 5.44 6.64
N GLY A 125 8.79 4.38 6.55
CA GLY A 125 8.68 3.31 7.52
C GLY A 125 7.56 3.52 8.55
N GLU A 126 7.15 2.42 9.17
CA GLU A 126 6.15 2.38 10.25
C GLU A 126 6.79 1.83 11.52
N ALA A 127 6.47 2.44 12.67
CA ALA A 127 7.05 2.06 13.96
C ALA A 127 6.96 0.55 14.22
N LYS A 128 5.81 -0.07 13.91
CA LYS A 128 5.57 -1.51 14.10
C LYS A 128 6.49 -2.41 13.27
N GLN A 129 6.97 -1.95 12.11
CA GLN A 129 7.88 -2.70 11.23
C GLN A 129 9.34 -2.52 11.61
N ILE A 130 9.65 -1.54 12.43
CA ILE A 130 11.00 -0.99 12.59
C ILE A 130 11.49 -1.08 14.04
N THR A 131 10.73 -0.48 14.96
CA THR A 131 11.16 -0.30 16.35
C THR A 131 11.38 -1.62 17.09
N PRO A 132 10.51 -2.64 16.98
CA PRO A 132 10.74 -3.92 17.69
C PRO A 132 11.99 -4.65 17.23
N TYR A 133 12.50 -4.35 16.05
CA TYR A 133 13.65 -5.02 15.45
C TYR A 133 14.96 -4.22 15.54
N GLY A 134 14.98 -3.14 16.34
CA GLY A 134 16.18 -2.38 16.66
C GLY A 134 16.50 -1.21 15.72
N TRP A 135 15.67 -0.90 14.75
CA TRP A 135 15.85 0.27 13.90
C TRP A 135 15.13 1.51 14.44
N ARG A 136 15.51 2.69 13.95
CA ARG A 136 14.99 3.98 14.40
C ARG A 136 14.03 4.57 13.35
N ARG A 137 12.74 4.67 13.70
CA ARG A 137 11.73 5.27 12.81
C ARG A 137 12.05 6.75 12.47
N SER A 138 12.70 7.47 13.38
CA SER A 138 13.11 8.88 13.17
C SER A 138 14.05 9.11 11.98
N GLU A 139 14.76 8.07 11.54
CA GLU A 139 15.68 8.14 10.39
C GLU A 139 14.96 7.99 9.02
N GLY A 140 13.67 7.65 9.03
CA GLY A 140 12.95 7.19 7.84
C GLY A 140 12.98 8.15 6.66
N LEU A 141 12.73 9.44 6.86
CA LEU A 141 12.74 10.40 5.75
C LEU A 141 14.14 10.66 5.18
N ALA A 142 15.18 10.66 6.06
CA ALA A 142 16.57 10.82 5.60
C ALA A 142 17.03 9.56 4.84
N ARG A 143 16.65 8.37 5.31
CA ARG A 143 16.92 7.12 4.60
C ARG A 143 16.14 7.01 3.29
N LEU A 144 14.88 7.53 3.24
CA LEU A 144 14.11 7.58 2.00
C LEU A 144 14.81 8.44 0.94
N GLU A 145 15.36 9.58 1.34
CA GLU A 145 16.12 10.43 0.45
C GLU A 145 17.34 9.69 -0.13
N ASP A 146 18.10 9.00 0.73
CA ASP A 146 19.26 8.20 0.31
C ASP A 146 18.85 7.03 -0.61
N GLN A 147 17.72 6.36 -0.32
CA GLN A 147 17.18 5.28 -1.16
C GLN A 147 16.88 5.78 -2.58
N LEU A 148 16.13 6.88 -2.69
CA LEU A 148 15.73 7.42 -3.98
C LEU A 148 16.95 7.95 -4.79
N LYS A 149 17.89 8.61 -4.12
CA LYS A 149 19.15 9.05 -4.74
C LYS A 149 20.02 7.88 -5.17
N GLY A 150 20.20 6.91 -4.28
CA GLY A 150 21.04 5.73 -4.52
C GLY A 150 20.54 4.89 -5.67
N PHE A 151 19.21 4.64 -5.71
CA PHE A 151 18.58 3.93 -6.82
C PHE A 151 18.85 4.62 -8.16
N ASN A 152 18.58 5.92 -8.25
CA ASN A 152 18.79 6.67 -9.49
C ASN A 152 20.28 6.71 -9.91
N ALA A 153 21.20 6.91 -8.95
CA ALA A 153 22.63 6.91 -9.23
C ALA A 153 23.11 5.55 -9.74
N LEU A 154 22.73 4.47 -9.08
CA LEU A 154 23.10 3.10 -9.48
C LEU A 154 22.49 2.71 -10.82
N TRP A 155 21.27 3.16 -11.11
CA TRP A 155 20.63 2.89 -12.40
C TRP A 155 21.27 3.68 -13.54
N ALA A 156 21.51 4.96 -13.35
CA ALA A 156 21.99 5.85 -14.42
C ALA A 156 23.47 5.67 -14.74
N SER A 157 24.27 5.15 -13.79
CA SER A 157 25.72 5.15 -13.95
C SER A 157 26.21 4.09 -14.94
N THR A 158 27.21 4.47 -15.75
CA THR A 158 27.94 3.56 -16.65
C THR A 158 29.30 3.15 -16.08
N GLU A 159 29.70 3.74 -14.97
CA GLU A 159 30.95 3.53 -14.25
C GLU A 159 30.70 3.48 -12.74
N PRO A 160 31.63 2.98 -11.90
CA PRO A 160 31.51 3.02 -10.45
C PRO A 160 31.26 4.43 -9.93
N VAL A 161 30.31 4.59 -8.98
CA VAL A 161 29.88 5.89 -8.46
C VAL A 161 30.21 6.09 -7.00
N ASP A 162 30.62 7.29 -6.67
CA ASP A 162 30.65 7.82 -5.31
C ASP A 162 29.38 8.68 -5.07
N LEU A 163 28.64 8.39 -4.00
CA LEU A 163 27.44 9.15 -3.63
C LEU A 163 27.44 9.38 -2.12
N PRO A 164 27.53 10.62 -1.65
CA PRO A 164 27.35 10.91 -0.24
C PRO A 164 25.88 10.78 0.15
N GLY A 165 25.62 10.22 1.31
CA GLY A 165 24.25 10.09 1.86
C GLY A 165 24.23 10.32 3.36
N ASN A 166 23.01 10.42 3.90
CA ASN A 166 22.81 10.63 5.34
C ASN A 166 23.14 9.36 6.15
N HIS A 167 22.78 8.21 5.61
CA HIS A 167 22.94 6.88 6.23
C HIS A 167 23.65 5.89 5.32
N TRP A 168 23.56 6.04 4.00
CA TRP A 168 24.24 5.18 3.03
C TRP A 168 25.13 6.02 2.11
N THR A 169 26.42 5.87 2.27
CA THR A 169 27.43 6.50 1.42
C THR A 169 28.01 5.47 0.47
N PHE A 170 27.94 5.70 -0.83
CA PHE A 170 28.59 4.86 -1.81
C PHE A 170 30.03 5.29 -2.04
N LYS A 171 30.90 4.29 -2.21
CA LYS A 171 32.27 4.45 -2.64
C LYS A 171 32.54 3.43 -3.74
N GLN A 172 32.77 3.91 -4.97
CA GLN A 172 32.98 3.08 -6.15
C GLN A 172 31.91 1.99 -6.31
N ALA A 173 30.63 2.34 -6.01
CA ALA A 173 29.52 1.41 -6.06
C ALA A 173 29.16 1.09 -7.52
N TRP A 174 28.97 -0.19 -7.82
CA TRP A 174 28.72 -0.65 -9.18
C TRP A 174 27.84 -1.89 -9.20
N LEU A 175 26.77 -1.90 -9.98
CA LEU A 175 25.86 -3.04 -10.17
C LEU A 175 25.95 -3.68 -11.56
N GLY A 176 27.05 -3.44 -12.28
CA GLY A 176 27.28 -3.99 -13.62
C GLY A 176 26.56 -3.20 -14.74
N GLN A 177 26.67 -3.70 -15.98
CA GLN A 177 26.14 -3.02 -17.17
C GLN A 177 24.80 -3.59 -17.67
N SER A 178 24.39 -4.76 -17.20
CA SER A 178 23.13 -5.39 -17.64
C SER A 178 21.92 -4.65 -17.04
N ARG A 179 21.28 -3.82 -17.86
CA ARG A 179 20.16 -2.93 -17.50
C ARG A 179 19.11 -2.94 -18.60
N THR A 180 18.49 -4.08 -18.81
CA THR A 180 17.51 -4.27 -19.89
C THR A 180 16.21 -3.52 -19.62
N HIS A 181 15.73 -3.62 -18.37
CA HIS A 181 14.47 -3.01 -17.96
C HIS A 181 14.67 -2.19 -16.70
N ARG A 182 14.27 -0.90 -16.74
CA ARG A 182 14.31 -0.04 -15.56
C ARG A 182 13.12 -0.33 -14.67
N PRO A 183 13.33 -0.73 -13.41
CA PRO A 183 12.23 -0.80 -12.45
C PRO A 183 11.75 0.61 -12.07
N HIS A 184 10.46 0.75 -11.77
CA HIS A 184 9.89 2.02 -11.30
C HIS A 184 10.08 2.17 -9.80
N ILE A 185 10.48 3.38 -9.37
CA ILE A 185 10.63 3.71 -7.95
C ILE A 185 9.66 4.82 -7.57
N TRP A 186 8.76 4.52 -6.62
CA TRP A 186 7.77 5.46 -6.12
C TRP A 186 7.98 5.76 -4.64
N ALA A 187 7.52 6.94 -4.21
CA ALA A 187 7.36 7.22 -2.80
C ALA A 187 5.99 6.70 -2.30
N LEU A 188 5.92 6.29 -1.02
CA LEU A 188 4.71 5.76 -0.39
C LEU A 188 4.35 6.55 0.86
N GLY A 189 3.14 7.09 0.92
CA GLY A 189 2.61 7.79 2.08
C GLY A 189 2.14 9.22 1.79
N GLY A 190 2.24 10.10 2.79
CA GLY A 190 1.77 11.48 2.71
C GLY A 190 2.68 12.45 3.46
N GLY A 191 2.38 13.73 3.29
CA GLY A 191 3.05 14.83 3.97
C GLY A 191 4.10 15.58 3.14
N PRO A 192 4.36 16.86 3.49
CA PRO A 192 5.09 17.79 2.62
C PRO A 192 6.51 17.33 2.26
N LYS A 193 7.27 16.80 3.24
CA LYS A 193 8.65 16.35 2.99
C LYS A 193 8.68 15.14 2.07
N LEU A 194 7.73 14.20 2.20
CA LEU A 194 7.64 13.03 1.33
C LEU A 194 7.27 13.45 -0.09
N PHE A 195 6.32 14.37 -0.26
CA PHE A 195 5.94 14.92 -1.57
C PHE A 195 7.10 15.65 -2.25
N TYR A 196 7.88 16.41 -1.48
CA TYR A 196 9.10 17.04 -2.00
C TYR A 196 10.12 16.00 -2.52
N LEU A 197 10.36 14.93 -1.77
CA LEU A 197 11.26 13.85 -2.19
C LEU A 197 10.73 13.10 -3.41
N ALA A 198 9.43 12.80 -3.43
CA ALA A 198 8.78 12.14 -4.56
C ALA A 198 8.94 12.97 -5.85
N THR A 199 8.56 14.25 -5.82
CA THR A 199 8.66 15.14 -6.99
C THR A 199 10.09 15.43 -7.41
N THR A 200 11.09 15.16 -6.55
CA THR A 200 12.51 15.37 -6.89
C THR A 200 13.14 14.11 -7.48
N TYR A 201 12.85 12.92 -6.95
CA TYR A 201 13.63 11.73 -7.23
C TYR A 201 12.84 10.52 -7.70
N ALA A 202 11.52 10.43 -7.43
CA ALA A 202 10.72 9.26 -7.74
C ALA A 202 10.00 9.37 -9.10
N ASP A 203 9.54 8.24 -9.62
CA ASP A 203 8.75 8.16 -10.85
C ASP A 203 7.24 8.34 -10.58
N GLY A 204 6.85 8.28 -9.30
CA GLY A 204 5.48 8.40 -8.87
C GLY A 204 5.35 8.44 -7.35
N ILE A 205 4.10 8.52 -6.92
CA ILE A 205 3.70 8.45 -5.51
C ILE A 205 2.51 7.51 -5.35
N SER A 206 2.42 6.87 -4.20
CA SER A 206 1.21 6.18 -3.79
C SER A 206 0.78 6.60 -2.40
N ALA A 207 -0.52 6.82 -2.22
CA ALA A 207 -1.14 7.15 -0.95
C ALA A 207 -2.30 6.21 -0.65
N ILE A 208 -2.57 5.99 0.64
CA ILE A 208 -3.79 5.29 1.03
C ILE A 208 -4.94 6.27 1.15
N VAL A 209 -6.07 5.92 0.55
CA VAL A 209 -7.32 6.67 0.71
C VAL A 209 -8.35 5.80 1.45
N PRO A 210 -9.20 6.40 2.27
CA PRO A 210 -9.32 7.83 2.60
C PRO A 210 -8.34 8.32 3.70
N CYS A 211 -7.39 7.52 4.15
CA CYS A 211 -6.49 7.86 5.27
C CYS A 211 -5.68 9.16 5.02
N VAL A 212 -4.98 9.23 3.87
CA VAL A 212 -4.12 10.37 3.49
C VAL A 212 -4.92 11.46 2.77
N ALA A 213 -5.85 11.07 1.92
CA ALA A 213 -6.74 11.96 1.18
C ALA A 213 -8.20 11.50 1.40
N PRO A 214 -8.92 12.12 2.37
CA PRO A 214 -10.25 11.67 2.77
C PRO A 214 -11.30 11.78 1.68
N THR A 215 -11.11 12.66 0.71
CA THR A 215 -12.07 12.88 -0.39
C THR A 215 -11.36 12.98 -1.74
N PRO A 216 -12.07 12.76 -2.86
CA PRO A 216 -11.53 12.98 -4.21
C PRO A 216 -11.02 14.41 -4.41
N GLU A 217 -11.66 15.43 -3.83
CA GLU A 217 -11.23 16.83 -3.91
C GLU A 217 -9.88 17.06 -3.21
N SER A 218 -9.68 16.44 -2.04
CA SER A 218 -8.40 16.51 -1.33
C SER A 218 -7.28 15.81 -2.11
N TRP A 219 -7.61 14.73 -2.82
CA TRP A 219 -6.68 14.07 -3.73
C TRP A 219 -6.37 14.92 -4.95
N ALA A 220 -7.38 15.54 -5.60
CA ALA A 220 -7.19 16.47 -6.72
C ALA A 220 -6.27 17.63 -6.34
N HIS A 221 -6.44 18.19 -5.13
CA HIS A 221 -5.55 19.23 -4.62
C HIS A 221 -4.10 18.74 -4.47
N THR A 222 -3.92 17.53 -3.94
CA THR A 222 -2.59 16.90 -3.81
C THR A 222 -1.93 16.71 -5.18
N VAL A 223 -2.65 16.15 -6.15
CA VAL A 223 -2.18 15.94 -7.53
C VAL A 223 -1.79 17.28 -8.18
N SER A 224 -2.66 18.28 -8.10
CA SER A 224 -2.42 19.62 -8.67
C SER A 224 -1.17 20.27 -8.07
N THR A 225 -1.03 20.22 -6.74
CA THR A 225 0.14 20.78 -6.05
C THR A 225 1.44 20.09 -6.47
N MET A 226 1.41 18.76 -6.60
CA MET A 226 2.59 17.99 -7.01
C MET A 226 2.93 18.19 -8.49
N LYS A 227 1.94 18.33 -9.39
CA LYS A 227 2.17 18.67 -10.80
C LYS A 227 2.86 20.01 -10.93
N ALA A 228 2.39 21.03 -10.23
CA ALA A 228 3.06 22.36 -10.22
C ALA A 228 4.51 22.30 -9.70
N GLU A 229 4.76 21.47 -8.68
CA GLU A 229 6.12 21.28 -8.16
C GLU A 229 7.03 20.53 -9.14
N LEU A 230 6.51 19.54 -9.88
CA LEU A 230 7.25 18.86 -10.96
C LEU A 230 7.65 19.84 -12.06
N GLU A 231 6.70 20.66 -12.54
CA GLU A 231 6.96 21.70 -13.53
C GLU A 231 8.05 22.69 -13.06
N ARG A 232 7.95 23.16 -11.80
CA ARG A 232 8.95 24.04 -11.19
C ARG A 232 10.35 23.42 -11.15
N LYS A 233 10.44 22.09 -11.08
CA LYS A 233 11.69 21.31 -11.11
C LYS A 233 12.14 20.93 -12.54
N GLY A 234 11.42 21.36 -13.57
CA GLY A 234 11.70 21.02 -14.96
C GLY A 234 11.39 19.55 -15.31
N ARG A 235 10.51 18.89 -14.54
CA ARG A 235 10.06 17.52 -14.79
C ARG A 235 8.68 17.55 -15.46
N ASP A 236 8.45 16.65 -16.40
CA ASP A 236 7.16 16.50 -17.07
C ASP A 236 6.14 15.81 -16.13
N PRO A 237 5.06 16.50 -15.72
CA PRO A 237 4.05 15.92 -14.86
C PRO A 237 3.31 14.71 -15.46
N GLU A 238 3.26 14.60 -16.79
CA GLU A 238 2.57 13.50 -17.49
C GLU A 238 3.37 12.19 -17.46
N GLN A 239 4.66 12.26 -17.12
CA GLN A 239 5.51 11.09 -16.88
C GLN A 239 5.49 10.63 -15.41
N PHE A 240 4.86 11.39 -14.52
CA PHE A 240 4.78 11.09 -13.10
C PHE A 240 3.44 10.38 -12.80
N GLU A 241 3.49 9.29 -12.05
CA GLU A 241 2.31 8.51 -11.74
C GLU A 241 1.77 8.83 -10.35
N PHE A 242 0.44 8.92 -10.25
CA PHE A 242 -0.30 9.21 -9.03
C PHE A 242 -1.12 7.99 -8.63
N GLY A 243 -0.62 7.24 -7.66
CA GLY A 243 -1.24 6.00 -7.20
C GLY A 243 -2.07 6.19 -5.94
N ILE A 244 -3.19 5.49 -5.88
CA ILE A 244 -3.96 5.28 -4.66
C ILE A 244 -4.11 3.79 -4.40
N TRP A 245 -4.18 3.43 -3.13
CA TRP A 245 -4.70 2.15 -2.69
C TRP A 245 -5.70 2.39 -1.56
N PHE A 246 -6.65 1.51 -1.43
CA PHE A 246 -7.72 1.69 -0.47
C PHE A 246 -8.09 0.36 0.18
N MET A 247 -8.41 0.43 1.46
CA MET A 247 -9.02 -0.68 2.15
C MET A 247 -10.50 -0.71 1.81
N SER A 248 -11.00 -1.86 1.35
CA SER A 248 -12.40 -2.03 1.00
C SER A 248 -13.05 -3.17 1.77
N LEU A 249 -14.38 -3.10 1.84
CA LEU A 249 -15.27 -4.15 2.29
C LEU A 249 -16.25 -4.41 1.16
N VAL A 250 -16.08 -5.52 0.41
CA VAL A 250 -16.79 -5.74 -0.85
C VAL A 250 -17.74 -6.92 -0.75
N HIS A 251 -19.05 -6.65 -0.79
CA HIS A 251 -20.08 -7.68 -0.76
C HIS A 251 -21.41 -7.18 -1.30
N GLU A 252 -22.27 -8.11 -1.77
CA GLU A 252 -23.63 -7.82 -2.24
C GLU A 252 -24.64 -7.66 -1.11
N ASP A 253 -24.37 -8.24 0.05
CA ASP A 253 -25.23 -8.19 1.25
C ASP A 253 -24.91 -6.94 2.09
N ALA A 254 -25.81 -5.95 2.04
CA ALA A 254 -25.68 -4.71 2.80
C ALA A 254 -25.68 -4.92 4.32
N ASP A 255 -26.49 -5.85 4.83
CA ASP A 255 -26.55 -6.12 6.28
C ASP A 255 -25.25 -6.76 6.77
N LEU A 256 -24.57 -7.56 5.95
CA LEU A 256 -23.25 -8.11 6.24
C LEU A 256 -22.21 -6.98 6.32
N LEU A 257 -22.26 -6.03 5.38
CA LEU A 257 -21.35 -4.90 5.38
C LEU A 257 -21.52 -4.00 6.62
N GLU A 258 -22.75 -3.73 7.02
CA GLU A 258 -23.04 -2.96 8.25
C GLU A 258 -22.49 -3.70 9.50
N ARG A 259 -22.69 -5.02 9.60
CA ARG A 259 -22.10 -5.83 10.68
C ARG A 259 -20.57 -5.83 10.63
N ALA A 260 -19.96 -5.85 9.43
CA ALA A 260 -18.51 -5.81 9.25
C ALA A 260 -17.94 -4.48 9.76
N LEU A 261 -18.57 -3.34 9.49
CA LEU A 261 -18.15 -2.03 9.99
C LEU A 261 -18.15 -1.96 11.51
N ASP A 262 -19.03 -2.70 12.19
CA ASP A 262 -19.09 -2.79 13.66
C ASP A 262 -18.15 -3.85 14.26
N ASN A 263 -17.50 -4.67 13.43
CA ASN A 263 -16.56 -5.68 13.90
C ASN A 263 -15.35 -5.03 14.63
N PRO A 264 -14.88 -5.61 15.76
CA PRO A 264 -13.74 -5.06 16.50
C PRO A 264 -12.47 -4.85 15.69
N LEU A 265 -12.20 -5.69 14.69
CA LEU A 265 -11.04 -5.52 13.79
C LEU A 265 -11.19 -4.26 12.92
N MET A 266 -12.39 -4.02 12.37
CA MET A 266 -12.66 -2.85 11.54
C MET A 266 -12.71 -1.57 12.38
N ARG A 267 -13.35 -1.61 13.55
CA ARG A 267 -13.34 -0.49 14.52
C ARG A 267 -11.92 -0.13 14.96
N TRP A 268 -11.08 -1.12 15.24
CA TRP A 268 -9.67 -0.89 15.53
C TRP A 268 -8.97 -0.19 14.39
N MET A 269 -9.09 -0.69 13.17
CA MET A 269 -8.46 -0.07 12.00
C MET A 269 -8.94 1.36 11.77
N ALA A 270 -10.23 1.62 11.85
CA ALA A 270 -10.78 2.96 11.75
C ALA A 270 -10.22 3.90 12.82
N GLY A 271 -10.06 3.41 14.05
CA GLY A 271 -9.52 4.20 15.17
C GLY A 271 -8.04 4.56 15.02
N VAL A 272 -7.20 3.63 14.59
CA VAL A 272 -5.74 3.85 14.51
C VAL A 272 -5.28 4.36 13.14
N PHE A 273 -6.02 4.07 12.08
CA PHE A 273 -5.58 4.22 10.69
C PHE A 273 -6.56 4.98 9.80
N GLY A 274 -7.76 5.31 10.29
CA GLY A 274 -8.80 5.97 9.48
C GLY A 274 -8.40 7.34 8.94
N ARG A 275 -7.48 8.04 9.62
CA ARG A 275 -6.85 9.28 9.15
C ARG A 275 -5.34 9.23 9.42
N LEU A 276 -4.56 9.85 8.55
CA LEU A 276 -3.09 9.90 8.67
C LEU A 276 -2.67 10.58 9.97
N ASP A 277 -3.35 11.67 10.31
CA ASP A 277 -3.23 12.44 11.53
C ASP A 277 -4.63 12.52 12.17
N GLN A 278 -4.73 12.29 13.45
CA GLN A 278 -6.03 12.25 14.15
C GLN A 278 -6.74 13.61 14.14
N SER A 279 -6.00 14.72 14.06
CA SER A 279 -6.60 16.05 13.92
C SER A 279 -7.42 16.21 12.63
N ALA A 280 -7.22 15.38 11.63
CA ALA A 280 -8.01 15.42 10.40
C ALA A 280 -9.51 15.09 10.63
N TRP A 281 -9.85 14.38 11.70
CA TRP A 281 -11.24 14.16 12.10
C TRP A 281 -11.98 15.44 12.49
N ASP A 282 -11.25 16.46 13.02
CA ASP A 282 -11.83 17.74 13.38
C ASP A 282 -12.50 18.45 12.18
N ALA A 283 -11.93 18.31 10.98
CA ALA A 283 -12.50 18.87 9.77
C ALA A 283 -13.85 18.23 9.36
N GLU A 284 -14.12 17.04 9.88
CA GLU A 284 -15.38 16.31 9.67
C GLU A 284 -16.35 16.44 10.86
N GLY A 285 -16.00 17.23 11.87
CA GLY A 285 -16.81 17.41 13.08
C GLY A 285 -16.81 16.19 14.00
N ILE A 286 -15.85 15.29 13.86
CA ILE A 286 -15.75 14.04 14.63
C ILE A 286 -14.64 14.18 15.68
N GLU A 287 -14.95 13.88 16.94
CA GLU A 287 -13.93 13.82 18.00
C GLU A 287 -13.01 12.63 17.77
N PRO A 288 -11.67 12.84 17.61
CA PRO A 288 -10.75 11.75 17.35
C PRO A 288 -10.66 10.75 18.52
N PRO A 289 -10.57 9.45 18.25
CA PRO A 289 -10.52 8.42 19.28
C PRO A 289 -9.14 8.33 19.97
N LEU A 290 -8.12 8.96 19.39
CA LEU A 290 -6.75 9.06 19.89
C LEU A 290 -6.32 10.54 19.97
N PRO A 291 -5.22 10.85 20.68
CA PRO A 291 -4.69 12.22 20.71
C PRO A 291 -4.47 12.80 19.30
N ARG A 292 -4.77 14.10 19.12
CA ARG A 292 -4.72 14.76 17.80
C ARG A 292 -3.38 14.65 17.08
N ASP A 293 -2.28 14.58 17.85
CA ASP A 293 -0.91 14.35 17.32
C ASP A 293 -0.56 12.87 17.09
N TRP A 294 -1.55 11.97 17.21
CA TRP A 294 -1.36 10.55 16.89
C TRP A 294 -1.17 10.38 15.37
N HIS A 295 -0.14 9.62 15.04
CA HIS A 295 0.15 9.23 13.66
C HIS A 295 0.55 7.75 13.66
N TYR A 296 -0.24 6.91 13.00
CA TYR A 296 -0.06 5.45 13.06
C TYR A 296 1.34 5.00 12.67
N ALA A 297 1.91 5.56 11.60
CA ALA A 297 3.23 5.15 11.13
C ALA A 297 4.36 5.51 12.09
N VAL A 298 4.12 6.40 13.06
CA VAL A 298 5.11 6.82 14.07
C VAL A 298 4.87 6.19 15.42
N LYS A 299 3.61 5.97 15.80
CA LYS A 299 3.22 5.62 17.18
C LYS A 299 2.62 4.22 17.33
N LEU A 300 2.10 3.60 16.23
CA LEU A 300 1.43 2.30 16.35
C LEU A 300 2.43 1.17 16.61
N LEU A 301 2.30 0.53 17.76
CA LEU A 301 2.97 -0.70 18.16
C LEU A 301 1.91 -1.67 18.71
N PRO A 302 1.24 -2.47 17.86
CA PRO A 302 0.08 -3.27 18.26
C PRO A 302 0.35 -4.22 19.42
N VAL A 303 1.58 -4.75 19.52
CA VAL A 303 2.00 -5.70 20.55
C VAL A 303 2.13 -5.09 21.95
N THR A 304 2.12 -3.76 22.08
CA THR A 304 2.28 -3.07 23.36
C THR A 304 0.96 -2.65 24.00
N TRP A 305 -0.15 -2.78 23.28
CA TRP A 305 -1.45 -2.36 23.78
C TRP A 305 -2.04 -3.36 24.76
N THR A 306 -2.48 -2.87 25.89
CA THR A 306 -3.22 -3.66 26.87
C THR A 306 -4.67 -3.85 26.44
N GLU A 307 -5.33 -4.89 26.97
CA GLU A 307 -6.75 -5.14 26.71
C GLU A 307 -7.62 -3.90 27.07
N SER A 308 -7.33 -3.23 28.19
CA SER A 308 -8.07 -2.04 28.61
C SER A 308 -7.94 -0.87 27.62
N GLU A 309 -6.75 -0.67 27.05
CA GLU A 309 -6.50 0.37 26.03
C GLU A 309 -7.22 0.04 24.73
N ILE A 310 -7.17 -1.23 24.29
CA ILE A 310 -7.89 -1.72 23.12
C ILE A 310 -9.38 -1.48 23.27
N GLN A 311 -9.98 -1.95 24.37
CA GLN A 311 -11.40 -1.74 24.65
C GLN A 311 -11.75 -0.25 24.78
N GLY A 312 -10.86 0.54 25.34
CA GLY A 312 -11.00 2.00 25.41
C GLY A 312 -11.05 2.66 24.04
N LEU A 313 -10.20 2.24 23.11
CA LEU A 313 -10.22 2.72 21.73
C LEU A 313 -11.49 2.30 20.98
N LEU A 314 -11.86 1.01 21.06
CA LEU A 314 -13.06 0.48 20.41
C LEU A 314 -14.33 1.24 20.81
N ARG A 315 -14.47 1.61 22.10
CA ARG A 315 -15.61 2.42 22.58
C ARG A 315 -15.64 3.83 22.00
N ARG A 316 -14.49 4.43 21.72
CA ARG A 316 -14.39 5.81 21.15
C ARG A 316 -14.47 5.81 19.62
N THR A 317 -14.14 4.70 18.96
CA THR A 317 -14.27 4.60 17.53
C THR A 317 -15.72 4.33 17.16
N THR A 318 -16.38 5.29 16.55
CA THR A 318 -17.80 5.20 16.20
C THR A 318 -18.03 4.41 14.92
N HIS A 319 -19.27 3.98 14.67
CA HIS A 319 -19.69 3.38 13.41
C HIS A 319 -19.43 4.33 12.23
N GLU A 320 -19.76 5.62 12.39
CA GLU A 320 -19.48 6.64 11.38
C GLU A 320 -18.00 6.73 11.02
N MET A 321 -17.09 6.61 12.00
CA MET A 321 -15.65 6.58 11.73
C MET A 321 -15.28 5.36 10.88
N ALA A 322 -15.87 4.20 11.14
CA ALA A 322 -15.64 3.01 10.31
C ALA A 322 -16.15 3.23 8.88
N GLN A 323 -17.37 3.74 8.71
CA GLN A 323 -17.91 4.08 7.37
C GLN A 323 -17.00 5.03 6.59
N LYS A 324 -16.43 6.03 7.26
CA LYS A 324 -15.52 7.02 6.65
C LYS A 324 -14.07 6.52 6.46
N SER A 325 -13.74 5.35 6.97
CA SER A 325 -12.38 4.79 6.89
C SER A 325 -12.22 3.72 5.81
N PHE A 326 -13.32 3.20 5.28
CA PHE A 326 -13.30 2.15 4.25
C PHE A 326 -14.09 2.58 3.02
N VAL A 327 -13.67 2.07 1.86
CA VAL A 327 -14.49 2.09 0.65
C VAL A 327 -15.31 0.81 0.65
N TYR A 328 -16.65 0.88 0.73
CA TYR A 328 -17.46 -0.32 0.91
C TYR A 328 -18.72 -0.34 0.06
N GLY A 329 -19.22 -1.54 -0.19
CA GLY A 329 -20.42 -1.78 -0.99
C GLY A 329 -20.28 -2.95 -1.95
N THR A 330 -21.17 -3.00 -2.94
CA THR A 330 -21.06 -3.95 -4.05
C THR A 330 -19.85 -3.62 -4.93
N PRO A 331 -19.34 -4.56 -5.75
CA PRO A 331 -18.26 -4.27 -6.71
C PRO A 331 -18.53 -3.03 -7.58
N GLU A 332 -19.77 -2.84 -7.99
CA GLU A 332 -20.20 -1.65 -8.75
C GLU A 332 -20.09 -0.37 -7.95
N SER A 333 -20.62 -0.36 -6.73
CA SER A 333 -20.60 0.81 -5.84
C SER A 333 -19.16 1.18 -5.47
N VAL A 334 -18.31 0.19 -5.15
CA VAL A 334 -16.90 0.43 -4.84
C VAL A 334 -16.16 0.99 -6.05
N ALA A 335 -16.38 0.43 -7.24
CA ALA A 335 -15.78 0.96 -8.47
C ALA A 335 -16.18 2.42 -8.72
N ALA A 336 -17.46 2.77 -8.55
CA ALA A 336 -17.95 4.14 -8.72
C ALA A 336 -17.36 5.13 -7.71
N GLN A 337 -17.15 4.71 -6.44
CA GLN A 337 -16.46 5.54 -5.44
C GLN A 337 -15.00 5.79 -5.82
N VAL A 338 -14.30 4.76 -6.31
CA VAL A 338 -12.88 4.85 -6.70
C VAL A 338 -12.71 5.63 -8.00
N GLU A 339 -13.65 5.54 -8.93
CA GLU A 339 -13.65 6.31 -10.18
C GLU A 339 -13.56 7.81 -9.94
N GLN A 340 -14.17 8.33 -8.88
CA GLN A 340 -14.07 9.74 -8.50
C GLN A 340 -12.61 10.14 -8.17
N TYR A 341 -11.81 9.24 -7.58
CA TYR A 341 -10.39 9.48 -7.37
C TYR A 341 -9.57 9.38 -8.67
N VAL A 342 -10.00 8.53 -9.62
CA VAL A 342 -9.38 8.47 -10.96
C VAL A 342 -9.66 9.76 -11.72
N GLU A 343 -10.87 10.29 -11.68
CA GLU A 343 -11.23 11.59 -12.24
C GLU A 343 -10.46 12.73 -11.56
N ALA A 344 -10.18 12.60 -10.26
CA ALA A 344 -9.35 13.51 -9.48
C ALA A 344 -7.83 13.37 -9.76
N GLY A 345 -7.42 12.50 -10.69
CA GLY A 345 -6.07 12.38 -11.20
C GLY A 345 -5.28 11.15 -10.76
N ALA A 346 -5.90 10.14 -10.15
CA ALA A 346 -5.22 8.88 -9.89
C ALA A 346 -4.99 8.11 -11.21
N THR A 347 -3.74 7.70 -11.45
CA THR A 347 -3.33 6.95 -12.65
C THR A 347 -3.10 5.46 -12.38
N TRP A 348 -2.99 5.10 -11.10
CA TRP A 348 -2.82 3.74 -10.61
C TRP A 348 -3.70 3.51 -9.38
N VAL A 349 -4.36 2.36 -9.34
CA VAL A 349 -5.32 2.02 -8.28
C VAL A 349 -5.09 0.60 -7.81
N SER A 350 -4.97 0.38 -6.49
CA SER A 350 -4.93 -0.97 -5.92
C SER A 350 -6.11 -1.23 -5.00
N VAL A 351 -6.83 -2.32 -5.29
CA VAL A 351 -7.90 -2.84 -4.44
C VAL A 351 -7.31 -3.68 -3.33
N CYS A 352 -7.64 -3.34 -2.09
CA CYS A 352 -7.27 -4.10 -0.90
C CYS A 352 -8.54 -4.45 -0.12
N ASP A 353 -9.23 -5.51 -0.55
CA ASP A 353 -10.41 -5.99 0.14
C ASP A 353 -10.02 -6.80 1.37
N ILE A 354 -10.40 -6.30 2.55
CA ILE A 354 -10.14 -6.95 3.84
C ILE A 354 -11.37 -7.67 4.40
N LEU A 355 -12.52 -7.57 3.75
CA LEU A 355 -13.73 -8.26 4.18
C LEU A 355 -13.57 -9.79 4.24
N PRO A 356 -12.80 -10.45 3.33
CA PRO A 356 -12.56 -11.89 3.43
C PRO A 356 -12.02 -12.38 4.77
N LEU A 357 -11.39 -11.50 5.55
CA LEU A 357 -10.96 -11.83 6.91
C LEU A 357 -12.14 -12.14 7.85
N LEU A 358 -13.31 -11.56 7.58
CA LEU A 358 -14.53 -11.66 8.43
C LEU A 358 -15.53 -12.69 7.92
N LEU A 359 -15.29 -13.29 6.76
CA LEU A 359 -16.19 -14.21 6.10
C LEU A 359 -15.85 -15.68 6.42
N ASP A 360 -16.83 -16.57 6.25
CA ASP A 360 -16.52 -17.98 6.19
C ASP A 360 -15.63 -18.31 4.97
N PRO A 361 -14.90 -19.45 4.99
CA PRO A 361 -13.93 -19.76 3.95
C PRO A 361 -14.50 -19.86 2.53
N VAL A 362 -15.77 -20.21 2.38
CA VAL A 362 -16.43 -20.37 1.06
C VAL A 362 -16.70 -18.99 0.46
N ASP A 363 -17.26 -18.08 1.24
CA ASP A 363 -17.56 -16.72 0.79
C ASP A 363 -16.26 -15.88 0.65
N ALA A 364 -15.30 -16.10 1.54
CA ALA A 364 -13.98 -15.46 1.42
C ALA A 364 -13.28 -15.74 0.09
N GLN A 365 -13.43 -16.96 -0.47
CA GLN A 365 -12.88 -17.32 -1.79
C GLN A 365 -13.50 -16.49 -2.92
N ALA A 366 -14.75 -16.05 -2.81
CA ALA A 366 -15.41 -15.21 -3.79
C ALA A 366 -14.84 -13.78 -3.82
N GLY A 367 -14.14 -13.35 -2.78
CA GLY A 367 -13.53 -12.01 -2.69
C GLY A 367 -12.60 -11.70 -3.85
N LEU A 368 -11.80 -12.66 -4.33
CA LEU A 368 -10.93 -12.44 -5.49
C LEU A 368 -11.73 -12.09 -6.77
N ALA A 369 -12.85 -12.77 -7.02
CA ALA A 369 -13.70 -12.49 -8.17
C ALA A 369 -14.37 -11.10 -8.07
N ARG A 370 -14.83 -10.70 -6.88
CA ARG A 370 -15.37 -9.37 -6.60
C ARG A 370 -14.31 -8.28 -6.88
N ASN A 371 -13.08 -8.50 -6.47
CA ASN A 371 -11.98 -7.55 -6.69
C ASN A 371 -11.58 -7.45 -8.17
N ILE A 372 -11.56 -8.56 -8.90
CA ILE A 372 -11.36 -8.58 -10.37
C ILE A 372 -12.49 -7.81 -11.07
N GLU A 373 -13.74 -7.93 -10.61
CA GLU A 373 -14.88 -7.18 -11.16
C GLU A 373 -14.69 -5.66 -10.97
N ILE A 374 -14.22 -5.20 -9.80
CA ILE A 374 -13.90 -3.78 -9.59
C ILE A 374 -12.86 -3.31 -10.61
N CYS A 375 -11.77 -4.05 -10.80
CA CYS A 375 -10.76 -3.72 -11.80
C CYS A 375 -11.35 -3.66 -13.23
N ALA A 376 -12.24 -4.59 -13.58
CA ALA A 376 -12.89 -4.62 -14.88
C ALA A 376 -13.77 -3.38 -15.13
N ARG A 377 -14.47 -2.90 -14.10
CA ARG A 377 -15.31 -1.70 -14.15
C ARG A 377 -14.45 -0.44 -14.33
N LEU A 378 -13.38 -0.28 -13.55
CA LEU A 378 -12.44 0.84 -13.68
C LEU A 378 -11.78 0.90 -15.06
N LYS A 379 -11.45 -0.26 -15.66
CA LYS A 379 -10.91 -0.34 -17.03
C LYS A 379 -11.92 0.07 -18.11
N LYS A 380 -13.21 -0.10 -17.88
CA LYS A 380 -14.27 0.31 -18.83
C LYS A 380 -14.49 1.82 -18.77
N ALA A 381 -14.54 2.40 -17.59
CA ALA A 381 -14.74 3.83 -17.40
C ALA A 381 -13.64 4.68 -18.07
N GLY A 382 -12.37 4.27 -18.00
CA GLY A 382 -11.26 4.95 -18.66
C GLY A 382 -11.24 4.87 -20.21
N LYS A 383 -12.21 4.20 -20.83
CA LYS A 383 -12.31 4.07 -22.30
C LYS A 383 -13.40 4.95 -22.92
N THR A 384 -14.25 5.54 -22.11
CA THR A 384 -15.28 6.50 -22.51
C THR A 384 -14.78 7.92 -22.36
#